data_9b4adf1dba4273ba8ab267a17a627407
#
_entry.id   9b4adf1dba4273ba8ab267a17a627407
#
_cell.length_a   1.000
_cell.length_b   1.000
_cell.length_c   1.000
_cell.angle_alpha   90.00
_cell.angle_beta   90.00
_cell.angle_gamma   90.00
#
_symmetry.space_group_name_H-M   'P 1'
#
loop_
_entity.id
_entity.type
_entity.pdbx_description
1 polymer ?
#
loop_
_entity_poly.entity_id
_entity_poly.type
_entity_poly.pdbx_seq_one_letter_code
_entity_poly.pdbx_strand_id
1 'polypeptide(L)'
;MNSYLDQIKNRINDFDSRKVFINNDFLDIAGNETVRRTLNQLVSENKIKRVINGFYYNPIYSELIGEYEAVSIHELALAIARKYNWNIAPYNSTALNLLGLSTQVPTHYKYISIGRYKEYKIGDTILEFKK
;
A
#
# COMPACT_ATOMS: atom_id res chain seq x y z
N MET A 1 22.02 19.98 5.58
CA MET A 1 21.45 19.89 4.22
C MET A 1 20.76 18.54 4.05
N ASN A 2 19.48 18.55 3.73
CA ASN A 2 18.73 17.31 3.62
C ASN A 2 18.97 16.67 2.24
N SER A 3 19.47 15.44 2.24
CA SER A 3 19.56 14.65 1.03
C SER A 3 18.16 14.19 0.59
N TYR A 4 18.05 13.70 -0.63
CA TYR A 4 16.80 13.10 -1.09
C TYR A 4 16.38 11.96 -0.19
N LEU A 5 17.35 11.17 0.27
CA LEU A 5 17.11 10.07 1.18
C LEU A 5 16.44 10.55 2.48
N ASP A 6 16.99 11.61 3.08
CA ASP A 6 16.44 12.15 4.33
C ASP A 6 15.04 12.72 4.15
N GLN A 7 14.80 13.43 3.05
CA GLN A 7 13.49 14.00 2.75
C GLN A 7 12.44 12.91 2.53
N ILE A 8 12.80 11.84 1.83
CA ILE A 8 11.89 10.72 1.59
C ILE A 8 11.61 9.98 2.89
N LYS A 9 12.64 9.73 3.71
CA LYS A 9 12.45 9.10 5.02
C LYS A 9 11.52 9.91 5.92
N ASN A 10 11.71 11.22 5.95
CA ASN A 10 10.86 12.09 6.78
C ASN A 10 9.42 12.04 6.33
N ARG A 11 9.18 12.03 5.03
CA ARG A 11 7.81 11.91 4.51
C ARG A 11 7.18 10.58 4.86
N ILE A 12 7.94 9.49 4.76
CA ILE A 12 7.45 8.16 5.14
C ILE A 12 7.04 8.15 6.61
N ASN A 13 7.83 8.77 7.47
CA ASN A 13 7.52 8.83 8.90
C ASN A 13 6.27 9.64 9.20
N ASP A 14 5.94 10.60 8.33
CA ASP A 14 4.74 11.43 8.48
C ASP A 14 3.47 10.75 7.97
N PHE A 15 3.60 9.68 7.17
CA PHE A 15 2.45 8.95 6.67
C PHE A 15 1.75 8.21 7.80
N ASP A 16 0.44 8.00 7.61
CA ASP A 16 -0.31 7.09 8.46
C ASP A 16 0.39 5.73 8.45
N SER A 17 0.46 5.10 9.61
CA SER A 17 1.21 3.87 9.82
C SER A 17 0.81 2.71 8.91
N ARG A 18 -0.41 2.72 8.41
CA ARG A 18 -0.92 1.64 7.52
C ARG A 18 -0.91 2.02 6.05
N LYS A 19 -0.44 3.22 5.73
CA LYS A 19 -0.47 3.69 4.35
C LYS A 19 0.48 2.88 3.46
N VAL A 20 -0.03 2.47 2.31
CA VAL A 20 0.78 1.94 1.22
C VAL A 20 1.15 3.11 0.32
N PHE A 21 2.42 3.28 0.02
CA PHE A 21 2.90 4.43 -0.77
C PHE A 21 3.57 3.96 -2.06
N ILE A 22 3.66 4.88 -3.00
CA ILE A 22 4.17 4.65 -4.35
C ILE A 22 5.16 5.75 -4.72
N ASN A 23 5.88 5.59 -5.83
CA ASN A 23 6.83 6.59 -6.31
C ASN A 23 6.20 7.97 -6.46
N ASN A 24 4.95 8.01 -6.93
CA ASN A 24 4.25 9.27 -7.18
C ASN A 24 4.13 10.13 -5.94
N ASP A 25 4.16 9.53 -4.76
CA ASP A 25 4.03 10.25 -3.49
C ASP A 25 5.27 11.08 -3.16
N PHE A 26 6.36 10.93 -3.92
CA PHE A 26 7.63 11.59 -3.67
C PHE A 26 8.16 12.40 -4.86
N LEU A 27 7.39 12.51 -5.93
CA LEU A 27 7.88 13.15 -7.16
C LEU A 27 8.11 14.66 -7.02
N ASP A 28 7.59 15.28 -5.97
CA ASP A 28 7.89 16.66 -5.64
C ASP A 28 9.27 16.82 -4.97
N ILE A 29 9.85 15.74 -4.47
CA ILE A 29 11.17 15.76 -3.84
C ILE A 29 12.26 15.50 -4.87
N ALA A 30 12.07 14.51 -5.74
CA ALA A 30 13.08 14.08 -6.70
C ALA A 30 12.42 13.42 -7.91
N GLY A 31 13.18 13.21 -8.98
CA GLY A 31 12.69 12.52 -10.17
C GLY A 31 12.37 11.05 -9.89
N ASN A 32 11.58 10.47 -10.78
CA ASN A 32 11.05 9.12 -10.61
C ASN A 32 12.15 8.08 -10.39
N GLU A 33 13.25 8.17 -11.13
CA GLU A 33 14.34 7.19 -11.00
C GLU A 33 15.06 7.31 -9.66
N THR A 34 15.31 8.54 -9.20
CA THR A 34 15.93 8.79 -7.90
C THR A 34 15.05 8.29 -6.77
N VAL A 35 13.74 8.54 -6.85
CA VAL A 35 12.78 8.05 -5.87
C VAL A 35 12.80 6.53 -5.82
N ARG A 36 12.71 5.88 -6.97
CA ARG A 36 12.71 4.42 -7.05
C ARG A 36 13.98 3.82 -6.45
N ARG A 37 15.12 4.41 -6.78
CA ARG A 37 16.41 3.96 -6.25
C ARG A 37 16.47 4.09 -4.73
N THR A 38 15.98 5.22 -4.22
CA THR A 38 15.94 5.46 -2.77
C THR A 38 15.01 4.48 -2.06
N LEU A 39 13.83 4.23 -2.61
CA LEU A 39 12.89 3.26 -2.04
C LEU A 39 13.47 1.85 -2.05
N ASN A 40 14.16 1.46 -3.13
CA ASN A 40 14.83 0.16 -3.19
C ASN A 40 15.94 0.04 -2.15
N GLN A 41 16.68 1.12 -1.92
CA GLN A 41 17.69 1.15 -0.87
C GLN A 41 17.07 0.95 0.50
N LEU A 42 15.96 1.62 0.79
CA LEU A 42 15.26 1.47 2.06
C LEU A 42 14.71 0.06 2.26
N VAL A 43 14.26 -0.59 1.19
CA VAL A 43 13.84 -2.00 1.25
C VAL A 43 15.02 -2.88 1.61
N SER A 44 16.17 -2.68 0.96
CA SER A 44 17.36 -3.51 1.24
C SER A 44 17.89 -3.31 2.66
N GLU A 45 17.65 -2.14 3.26
CA GLU A 45 18.02 -1.84 4.65
C GLU A 45 16.96 -2.26 5.66
N ASN A 46 15.90 -2.89 5.22
CA ASN A 46 14.76 -3.33 6.06
C ASN A 46 14.04 -2.18 6.76
N LYS A 47 14.11 -0.97 6.20
CA LYS A 47 13.40 0.19 6.74
C LYS A 47 11.95 0.23 6.30
N ILE A 48 11.68 -0.26 5.09
CA ILE A 48 10.32 -0.41 4.54
C ILE A 48 10.22 -1.77 3.88
N LYS A 49 9.00 -2.18 3.56
CA LYS A 49 8.75 -3.43 2.85
C LYS A 49 8.03 -3.17 1.54
N ARG A 50 8.34 -4.01 0.54
CA ARG A 50 7.63 -4.02 -0.72
C ARG A 50 6.48 -5.01 -0.65
N VAL A 51 5.26 -4.56 -0.96
CA VAL A 51 4.08 -5.43 -1.00
C VAL A 51 4.04 -6.18 -2.33
N ILE A 52 4.04 -5.41 -3.41
CA ILE A 52 4.14 -5.87 -4.79
C ILE A 52 4.99 -4.84 -5.53
N ASN A 53 5.38 -5.15 -6.76
CA ASN A 53 6.27 -4.29 -7.53
C ASN A 53 5.70 -2.86 -7.64
N GLY A 54 6.43 -1.89 -7.11
CA GLY A 54 6.05 -0.48 -7.13
C GLY A 54 5.21 -0.01 -5.95
N PHE A 55 4.89 -0.88 -5.00
CA PHE A 55 4.08 -0.55 -3.83
C PHE A 55 4.79 -0.95 -2.55
N TYR A 56 4.86 -0.02 -1.59
CA TYR A 56 5.65 -0.16 -0.38
C TYR A 56 4.85 0.25 0.85
N TYR A 57 5.24 -0.25 2.01
CA TYR A 57 4.66 0.19 3.27
C TYR A 57 5.71 0.21 4.37
N ASN A 58 5.44 0.97 5.43
CA ASN A 58 6.31 1.04 6.60
C ASN A 58 5.80 0.03 7.62
N PRO A 59 6.54 -1.08 7.85
CA PRO A 59 6.08 -2.10 8.79
C PRO A 59 6.10 -1.59 10.22
N ILE A 60 5.06 -1.93 10.98
CA ILE A 60 4.91 -1.54 12.38
C ILE A 60 4.97 -2.77 13.24
N TYR A 61 5.83 -2.73 14.24
CA TYR A 61 5.92 -3.81 15.22
C TYR A 61 4.80 -3.68 16.24
N SER A 62 4.06 -4.75 16.43
CA SER A 62 3.01 -4.83 17.46
C SER A 62 3.54 -5.60 18.66
N GLU A 63 3.64 -4.92 19.79
CA GLU A 63 4.06 -5.57 21.03
C GLU A 63 3.01 -6.58 21.52
N LEU A 64 1.75 -6.32 21.17
CA LEU A 64 0.64 -7.17 21.59
C LEU A 64 0.74 -8.57 21.01
N ILE A 65 1.10 -8.69 19.72
CA ILE A 65 1.21 -9.98 19.05
C ILE A 65 2.67 -10.45 18.89
N GLY A 66 3.63 -9.58 19.24
CA GLY A 66 5.05 -9.93 19.20
C GLY A 66 5.64 -10.01 17.80
N GLU A 67 5.01 -9.37 16.82
CA GLU A 67 5.51 -9.38 15.43
C GLU A 67 5.07 -8.13 14.70
N TYR A 68 5.60 -7.93 13.48
CA TYR A 68 5.22 -6.81 12.63
C TYR A 68 3.81 -7.02 12.08
N GLU A 69 3.03 -5.94 12.02
CA GLU A 69 1.70 -5.98 11.45
C GLU A 69 1.76 -6.25 9.95
N ALA A 70 0.79 -7.02 9.46
CA ALA A 70 0.66 -7.29 8.03
C ALA A 70 0.18 -6.04 7.30
N VAL A 71 0.46 -5.98 5.99
CA VAL A 71 -0.02 -4.89 5.15
C VAL A 71 -1.55 -4.90 5.08
N SER A 72 -2.15 -3.70 5.09
CA SER A 72 -3.58 -3.56 4.88
C SER A 72 -3.91 -3.68 3.39
N ILE A 73 -4.74 -4.65 3.04
CA ILE A 73 -5.14 -4.85 1.63
C ILE A 73 -5.99 -3.68 1.15
N HIS A 74 -6.82 -3.11 2.02
CA HIS A 74 -7.61 -1.92 1.67
C HIS A 74 -6.69 -0.74 1.33
N GLU A 75 -5.64 -0.51 2.12
CA GLU A 75 -4.68 0.56 1.84
C GLU A 75 -3.91 0.29 0.55
N LEU A 76 -3.60 -0.96 0.25
CA LEU A 76 -3.01 -1.32 -1.04
C LEU A 76 -3.97 -1.00 -2.19
N ALA A 77 -5.26 -1.31 -2.04
CA ALA A 77 -6.26 -0.98 -3.05
C ALA A 77 -6.33 0.53 -3.31
N LEU A 78 -6.30 1.33 -2.23
CA LEU A 78 -6.30 2.79 -2.36
C LEU A 78 -5.03 3.29 -3.07
N ALA A 79 -3.89 2.68 -2.80
CA ALA A 79 -2.63 3.05 -3.45
C ALA A 79 -2.65 2.72 -4.94
N ILE A 80 -3.20 1.57 -5.31
CA ILE A 80 -3.35 1.18 -6.71
C ILE A 80 -4.27 2.16 -7.44
N ALA A 81 -5.40 2.50 -6.82
CA ALA A 81 -6.33 3.48 -7.38
C ALA A 81 -5.65 4.83 -7.58
N ARG A 82 -4.84 5.26 -6.62
CA ARG A 82 -4.11 6.53 -6.70
C ARG A 82 -3.09 6.50 -7.83
N LYS A 83 -2.37 5.39 -7.98
CA LYS A 83 -1.34 5.28 -9.03
C LYS A 83 -1.93 5.38 -10.43
N TYR A 84 -3.09 4.76 -10.65
CA TYR A 84 -3.72 4.72 -11.97
C TYR A 84 -4.86 5.74 -12.11
N ASN A 85 -5.07 6.55 -11.09
CA ASN A 85 -6.11 7.57 -11.07
C ASN A 85 -7.51 6.98 -11.28
N TRP A 86 -7.78 5.88 -10.60
CA TRP A 86 -9.08 5.21 -10.62
C TRP A 86 -9.92 5.63 -9.41
N ASN A 87 -11.22 5.76 -9.60
CA ASN A 87 -12.17 5.82 -8.49
C ASN A 87 -12.62 4.40 -8.20
N ILE A 88 -12.53 3.99 -6.94
CA ILE A 88 -12.90 2.64 -6.53
C ILE A 88 -13.88 2.68 -5.37
N ALA A 89 -14.67 1.61 -5.23
CA ALA A 89 -15.57 1.42 -4.09
C ALA A 89 -15.58 -0.06 -3.71
N PRO A 90 -15.59 -0.40 -2.41
CA PRO A 90 -15.65 -1.80 -2.00
C PRO A 90 -16.99 -2.43 -2.41
N TYR A 91 -16.97 -3.71 -2.71
CA TYR A 91 -18.10 -4.42 -3.27
C TYR A 91 -18.45 -5.65 -2.43
N ASN A 92 -19.76 -5.90 -2.23
CA ASN A 92 -20.28 -7.07 -1.53
C ASN A 92 -19.64 -7.33 -0.17
N SER A 93 -19.08 -8.53 0.03
CA SER A 93 -18.49 -8.93 1.31
C SER A 93 -17.31 -8.07 1.74
N THR A 94 -16.58 -7.49 0.79
CA THR A 94 -15.51 -6.53 1.10
C THR A 94 -16.09 -5.31 1.81
N ALA A 95 -17.18 -4.75 1.28
CA ALA A 95 -17.83 -3.60 1.90
C ALA A 95 -18.31 -3.92 3.32
N LEU A 96 -18.96 -5.08 3.50
CA LEU A 96 -19.45 -5.51 4.80
C LEU A 96 -18.31 -5.69 5.81
N ASN A 97 -17.20 -6.28 5.35
CA ASN A 97 -16.05 -6.51 6.21
C ASN A 97 -15.40 -5.19 6.66
N LEU A 98 -15.23 -4.25 5.73
CA LEU A 98 -14.64 -2.94 6.05
C LEU A 98 -15.51 -2.14 7.01
N LEU A 99 -16.83 -2.36 6.98
CA LEU A 99 -17.76 -1.71 7.90
C LEU A 99 -17.84 -2.42 9.26
N GLY A 100 -17.12 -3.52 9.42
CA GLY A 100 -17.15 -4.28 10.67
C GLY A 100 -18.39 -5.13 10.85
N LEU A 101 -19.15 -5.38 9.79
CA LEU A 101 -20.39 -6.16 9.85
C LEU A 101 -20.17 -7.65 9.66
N SER A 102 -18.93 -8.07 9.34
CA SER A 102 -18.56 -9.46 9.20
C SER A 102 -17.38 -9.76 10.10
N THR A 103 -17.38 -10.92 10.75
CA THR A 103 -16.29 -11.38 11.60
C THR A 103 -15.27 -12.22 10.85
N GLN A 104 -15.55 -12.57 9.61
CA GLN A 104 -14.62 -13.37 8.81
C GLN A 104 -13.51 -12.51 8.23
N VAL A 105 -12.28 -13.05 8.29
CA VAL A 105 -11.16 -12.41 7.61
C VAL A 105 -11.25 -12.77 6.12
N PRO A 106 -11.42 -11.80 5.23
CA PRO A 106 -11.58 -12.10 3.82
C PRO A 106 -10.26 -12.57 3.20
N THR A 107 -10.36 -13.53 2.29
CA THR A 107 -9.25 -13.96 1.43
C THR A 107 -9.39 -13.35 0.04
N HIS A 108 -10.47 -12.65 -0.22
CA HIS A 108 -10.77 -12.03 -1.51
C HIS A 108 -11.33 -10.64 -1.26
N TYR A 109 -10.60 -9.61 -1.71
CA TYR A 109 -11.03 -8.22 -1.64
C TYR A 109 -11.46 -7.78 -3.03
N LYS A 110 -12.68 -7.30 -3.16
CA LYS A 110 -13.25 -6.92 -4.44
C LYS A 110 -13.70 -5.46 -4.43
N TYR A 111 -13.30 -4.74 -5.45
CA TYR A 111 -13.64 -3.33 -5.62
C TYR A 111 -14.23 -3.09 -7.01
N ILE A 112 -15.22 -2.21 -7.08
CA ILE A 112 -15.69 -1.68 -8.36
C ILE A 112 -14.79 -0.51 -8.72
N SER A 113 -14.34 -0.48 -9.96
CA SER A 113 -13.40 0.53 -10.45
C SER A 113 -13.86 1.07 -11.80
N ILE A 114 -13.57 2.35 -12.06
CA ILE A 114 -13.77 2.93 -13.38
C ILE A 114 -12.64 2.57 -14.35
N GLY A 115 -11.58 1.95 -13.83
CA GLY A 115 -10.44 1.53 -14.63
C GLY A 115 -10.64 0.15 -15.23
N ARG A 116 -9.54 -0.47 -15.61
CA ARG A 116 -9.54 -1.82 -16.19
C ARG A 116 -9.82 -2.87 -15.13
N TYR A 117 -10.32 -4.02 -15.57
CA TYR A 117 -10.29 -5.21 -14.73
C TYR A 117 -8.85 -5.55 -14.41
N LYS A 118 -8.56 -5.78 -13.15
CA LYS A 118 -7.23 -6.18 -12.72
C LYS A 118 -7.32 -7.01 -11.45
N GLU A 119 -6.46 -8.00 -11.35
CA GLU A 119 -6.41 -8.88 -10.20
C GLU A 119 -4.96 -8.98 -9.72
N TYR A 120 -4.78 -8.90 -8.41
CA TYR A 120 -3.47 -9.03 -7.77
C TYR A 120 -3.54 -10.15 -6.74
N LYS A 121 -2.49 -10.95 -6.67
CA LYS A 121 -2.37 -11.98 -5.67
C LYS A 121 -1.29 -11.58 -4.67
N ILE A 122 -1.68 -11.43 -3.40
CA ILE A 122 -0.78 -11.06 -2.31
C ILE A 122 -0.81 -12.21 -1.29
N GLY A 123 0.20 -13.10 -1.35
CA GLY A 123 0.17 -14.31 -0.54
C GLY A 123 -1.05 -15.15 -0.89
N ASP A 124 -1.89 -15.44 0.09
CA ASP A 124 -3.13 -16.19 -0.10
C ASP A 124 -4.34 -15.29 -0.37
N THR A 125 -4.12 -13.98 -0.43
CA THR A 125 -5.21 -13.01 -0.61
C THR A 125 -5.28 -12.56 -2.06
N ILE A 126 -6.49 -12.44 -2.58
CA ILE A 126 -6.76 -11.94 -3.93
C ILE A 126 -7.38 -10.55 -3.81
N LEU A 127 -6.81 -9.60 -4.54
CA LEU A 127 -7.34 -8.23 -4.65
C LEU A 127 -7.80 -8.03 -6.09
N GLU A 128 -9.09 -7.81 -6.26
CA GLU A 128 -9.72 -7.72 -7.57
C GLU A 128 -10.35 -6.35 -7.79
N PHE A 129 -10.11 -5.76 -8.96
CA PHE A 129 -10.77 -4.54 -9.42
C PHE A 129 -11.64 -4.91 -10.61
N LYS A 130 -12.95 -4.74 -10.46
CA LYS A 130 -13.92 -5.06 -11.49
C LYS A 130 -14.54 -3.78 -12.03
N LYS A 131 -14.65 -3.72 -13.34
CA LYS A 131 -15.26 -2.57 -13.98
C LYS A 131 -16.78 -2.56 -13.83
#